data_4145218c13966af4143e8159e68eb06d
#
_entry.id   4145218c13966af4143e8159e68eb06d
#
_cell.length_a   1.000
_cell.length_b   1.000
_cell.length_c   1.000
_cell.angle_alpha   90.00
_cell.angle_beta   90.00
_cell.angle_gamma   90.00
#
_symmetry.space_group_name_H-M   'P 1'
#
loop_
_entity.id
_entity.type
_entity.pdbx_description
1 polymer ?
#
loop_
_entity_poly.entity_id
_entity_poly.type
_entity_poly.pdbx_seq_one_letter_code
_entity_poly.pdbx_strand_id
1 'polypeptide(L)'
;MYRKIASAYARLLRWLLAIAVGVLIFPVSMQIFSRYTELIPSYIWTEEMARFLFIWMIMIGAMLGIYEGRHFEVDIWPRLAPRPQAALRLVSNFAVLVFALVFVWAGWHFTEFAWNRISELAELPLWLIHMAWPLAGVTWLVFSGEQVYDNARTLVTGRAPEGMDEAPDAGASGGSAV
;
A
#
# COMPACT_ATOMS: atom_id res chain seq x y z
N MET A 1 9.03 -8.63 -18.17
CA MET A 1 7.72 -9.27 -17.99
C MET A 1 7.15 -8.97 -16.61
N TYR A 2 7.91 -9.09 -15.54
CA TYR A 2 7.53 -8.81 -14.16
C TYR A 2 6.99 -7.37 -13.95
N ARG A 3 7.67 -6.33 -14.45
CA ARG A 3 7.22 -4.92 -14.34
C ARG A 3 5.82 -4.67 -14.93
N LYS A 4 5.45 -5.38 -16.00
CA LYS A 4 4.09 -5.28 -16.58
C LYS A 4 3.04 -5.92 -15.67
N ILE A 5 3.38 -7.02 -15.02
CA ILE A 5 2.50 -7.71 -14.06
C ILE A 5 2.32 -6.82 -12.81
N ALA A 6 3.40 -6.30 -12.25
CA ALA A 6 3.38 -5.41 -11.09
C ALA A 6 2.55 -4.13 -11.36
N SER A 7 2.69 -3.52 -12.54
CA SER A 7 1.91 -2.33 -12.91
C SER A 7 0.42 -2.64 -13.15
N ALA A 8 0.09 -3.82 -13.69
CA ALA A 8 -1.28 -4.27 -13.85
C ALA A 8 -1.93 -4.54 -12.49
N TYR A 9 -1.20 -5.19 -11.57
CA TYR A 9 -1.64 -5.43 -10.21
C TYR A 9 -1.85 -4.12 -9.43
N ALA A 10 -0.92 -3.17 -9.53
CA ALA A 10 -1.08 -1.85 -8.92
C ALA A 10 -2.29 -1.07 -9.47
N ARG A 11 -2.60 -1.19 -10.76
CA ARG A 11 -3.84 -0.64 -11.33
C ARG A 11 -5.09 -1.28 -10.73
N LEU A 12 -5.08 -2.59 -10.58
CA LEU A 12 -6.18 -3.31 -9.93
C LEU A 12 -6.37 -2.81 -8.49
N LEU A 13 -5.30 -2.67 -7.72
CA LEU A 13 -5.35 -2.14 -6.35
C LEU A 13 -5.93 -0.72 -6.29
N ARG A 14 -5.55 0.16 -7.23
CA ARG A 14 -6.11 1.53 -7.31
C ARG A 14 -7.62 1.50 -7.57
N TRP A 15 -8.08 0.66 -8.48
CA TRP A 15 -9.51 0.50 -8.73
C TRP A 15 -10.25 -0.07 -7.52
N LEU A 16 -9.69 -1.10 -6.87
CA LEU A 16 -10.27 -1.66 -5.65
C LEU A 16 -10.33 -0.63 -4.53
N LEU A 17 -9.28 0.19 -4.36
CA LEU A 17 -9.26 1.27 -3.39
C LEU A 17 -10.33 2.32 -3.68
N ALA A 18 -10.46 2.75 -4.92
CA ALA A 18 -11.49 3.72 -5.33
C ALA A 18 -12.91 3.18 -5.09
N ILE A 19 -13.15 1.90 -5.42
CA ILE A 19 -14.44 1.24 -5.17
C ILE A 19 -14.68 1.14 -3.65
N ALA A 20 -13.68 0.72 -2.86
CA ALA A 20 -13.81 0.59 -1.41
C ALA A 20 -14.17 1.92 -0.75
N VAL A 21 -13.52 3.02 -1.17
CA VAL A 21 -13.86 4.38 -0.71
C VAL A 21 -15.29 4.76 -1.09
N GLY A 22 -15.68 4.52 -2.35
CA GLY A 22 -17.03 4.82 -2.83
C GLY A 22 -18.12 4.04 -2.07
N VAL A 23 -17.89 2.74 -1.84
CA VAL A 23 -18.83 1.90 -1.09
C VAL A 23 -18.88 2.28 0.39
N LEU A 24 -17.74 2.70 0.98
CA LEU A 24 -17.67 3.13 2.38
C LEU A 24 -18.54 4.36 2.67
N ILE A 25 -18.71 5.25 1.69
CA ILE A 25 -19.56 6.46 1.83
C ILE A 25 -20.98 6.06 2.20
N PHE A 26 -21.50 4.96 1.65
CA PHE A 26 -22.89 4.54 1.88
C PHE A 26 -23.20 4.21 3.36
N PRO A 27 -22.52 3.24 4.01
CA PRO A 27 -22.79 2.91 5.40
C PRO A 27 -22.47 4.07 6.35
N VAL A 28 -21.42 4.86 6.08
CA VAL A 28 -21.06 6.03 6.89
C VAL A 28 -22.14 7.11 6.79
N SER A 29 -22.65 7.39 5.59
CA SER A 29 -23.75 8.35 5.40
C SER A 29 -25.02 7.89 6.12
N MET A 30 -25.37 6.60 6.02
CA MET A 30 -26.51 6.06 6.75
C MET A 30 -26.36 6.23 8.28
N GLN A 31 -25.16 6.00 8.83
CA GLN A 31 -24.89 6.19 10.26
C GLN A 31 -25.07 7.64 10.68
N ILE A 32 -24.58 8.58 9.87
CA ILE A 32 -24.74 10.03 10.16
C ILE A 32 -26.22 10.41 10.13
N PHE A 33 -26.94 10.04 9.06
CA PHE A 33 -28.36 10.35 8.94
C PHE A 33 -29.21 9.74 10.07
N SER A 34 -28.96 8.47 10.39
CA SER A 34 -29.64 7.77 11.49
C SER A 34 -29.42 8.46 12.83
N ARG A 35 -28.24 9.04 13.06
CA ARG A 35 -27.88 9.70 14.32
C ARG A 35 -28.52 11.07 14.48
N TYR A 36 -28.71 11.81 13.38
CA TYR A 36 -29.14 13.19 13.44
C TYR A 36 -30.62 13.40 13.09
N THR A 37 -31.29 12.46 12.43
CA THR A 37 -32.63 12.71 11.88
C THR A 37 -33.74 11.88 12.52
N GLU A 38 -33.44 10.85 13.32
CA GLU A 38 -34.41 9.88 13.89
C GLU A 38 -35.38 9.27 12.85
N LEU A 39 -35.26 9.67 11.57
CA LEU A 39 -36.10 9.21 10.45
C LEU A 39 -35.72 7.78 9.99
N ILE A 40 -34.49 7.37 10.24
CA ILE A 40 -33.97 6.07 9.82
C ILE A 40 -33.56 5.31 11.10
N PRO A 41 -34.04 4.08 11.30
CA PRO A 41 -33.58 3.26 12.42
C PRO A 41 -32.07 3.04 12.36
N SER A 42 -31.41 3.09 13.50
CA SER A 42 -29.98 2.80 13.59
C SER A 42 -29.72 1.33 13.28
N TYR A 43 -29.25 1.06 12.06
CA TYR A 43 -28.85 -0.29 11.65
C TYR A 43 -27.45 -0.58 12.18
N ILE A 44 -27.37 -1.39 13.21
CA ILE A 44 -26.10 -1.74 13.89
C ILE A 44 -25.12 -2.43 12.93
N TRP A 45 -25.62 -3.19 11.95
CA TRP A 45 -24.78 -3.85 10.95
C TRP A 45 -23.97 -2.87 10.06
N THR A 46 -24.42 -1.63 9.88
CA THR A 46 -23.72 -0.62 9.07
C THR A 46 -22.38 -0.22 9.68
N GLU A 47 -22.28 -0.21 11.01
CA GLU A 47 -21.03 0.09 11.72
C GLU A 47 -19.97 -0.99 11.44
N GLU A 48 -20.39 -2.22 11.46
CA GLU A 48 -19.50 -3.36 11.23
C GLU A 48 -19.06 -3.43 9.76
N MET A 49 -19.98 -3.18 8.83
CA MET A 49 -19.63 -3.05 7.39
C MET A 49 -18.66 -1.92 7.12
N ALA A 50 -18.85 -0.76 7.76
CA ALA A 50 -17.93 0.36 7.62
C ALA A 50 -16.53 0.00 8.14
N ARG A 51 -16.44 -0.66 9.29
CA ARG A 51 -15.16 -1.15 9.85
C ARG A 51 -14.47 -2.15 8.92
N PHE A 52 -15.24 -3.07 8.35
CA PHE A 52 -14.77 -4.07 7.41
C PHE A 52 -14.15 -3.43 6.16
N LEU A 53 -14.87 -2.53 5.52
CA LEU A 53 -14.41 -1.79 4.34
C LEU A 53 -13.20 -0.90 4.68
N PHE A 54 -13.19 -0.28 5.86
CA PHE A 54 -12.10 0.57 6.30
C PHE A 54 -10.78 -0.19 6.46
N ILE A 55 -10.82 -1.41 7.04
CA ILE A 55 -9.64 -2.26 7.18
C ILE A 55 -9.08 -2.63 5.79
N TRP A 56 -9.94 -3.06 4.86
CA TRP A 56 -9.52 -3.34 3.50
C TRP A 56 -8.96 -2.13 2.78
N MET A 57 -9.60 -0.97 2.93
CA MET A 57 -9.12 0.28 2.35
C MET A 57 -7.72 0.64 2.84
N ILE A 58 -7.46 0.55 4.15
CA ILE A 58 -6.13 0.80 4.72
C ILE A 58 -5.11 -0.19 4.17
N MET A 59 -5.43 -1.49 4.14
CA MET A 59 -4.49 -2.53 3.67
C MET A 59 -4.18 -2.38 2.18
N ILE A 60 -5.18 -2.14 1.33
CA ILE A 60 -4.98 -1.89 -0.10
C ILE A 60 -4.17 -0.60 -0.31
N GLY A 61 -4.47 0.46 0.45
CA GLY A 61 -3.69 1.71 0.42
C GLY A 61 -2.23 1.49 0.82
N ALA A 62 -1.97 0.69 1.85
CA ALA A 62 -0.62 0.35 2.27
C ALA A 62 0.13 -0.51 1.24
N MET A 63 -0.54 -1.46 0.57
CA MET A 63 0.04 -2.22 -0.55
C MET A 63 0.46 -1.28 -1.69
N LEU A 64 -0.41 -0.35 -2.04
CA LEU A 64 -0.16 0.62 -3.10
C LEU A 64 0.95 1.61 -2.73
N GLY A 65 1.00 2.04 -1.46
CA GLY A 65 2.03 2.95 -0.94
C GLY A 65 3.45 2.40 -1.11
N ILE A 66 3.67 1.10 -0.89
CA ILE A 66 4.98 0.47 -1.13
C ILE A 66 5.31 0.42 -2.63
N TYR A 67 4.33 0.17 -3.48
CA TYR A 67 4.54 0.21 -4.92
C TYR A 67 4.86 1.62 -5.42
N GLU A 68 4.14 2.64 -4.96
CA GLU A 68 4.33 4.03 -5.35
C GLU A 68 5.55 4.66 -4.69
N GLY A 69 5.95 4.20 -3.51
CA GLY A 69 7.17 4.62 -2.82
C GLY A 69 8.45 4.43 -3.63
N ARG A 70 8.42 3.61 -4.70
CA ARG A 70 9.50 3.53 -5.69
C ARG A 70 9.72 4.83 -6.46
N HIS A 71 8.66 5.63 -6.63
CA HIS A 71 8.68 6.86 -7.40
C HIS A 71 8.75 8.10 -6.52
N PHE A 72 8.54 7.94 -5.22
CA PHE A 72 8.56 9.00 -4.23
C PHE A 72 9.89 9.00 -3.50
N GLU A 73 10.97 9.35 -4.21
CA GLU A 73 12.21 9.72 -3.55
C GLU A 73 12.03 11.10 -2.94
N VAL A 74 11.81 11.12 -1.64
CA VAL A 74 11.88 12.37 -0.90
C VAL A 74 13.37 12.73 -0.85
N ASP A 75 13.79 13.67 -1.66
CA ASP A 75 15.12 14.29 -1.65
C ASP A 75 15.31 15.14 -0.36
N ILE A 76 15.18 14.48 0.81
CA ILE A 76 15.44 15.14 2.11
C ILE A 76 16.95 15.26 2.36
N TRP A 77 17.75 14.43 1.72
CA TRP A 77 19.20 14.42 1.87
C TRP A 77 19.88 15.00 0.65
N PRO A 78 20.97 15.78 0.82
CA PRO A 78 21.78 16.24 -0.31
C PRO A 78 22.22 15.00 -1.12
N ARG A 79 22.23 15.14 -2.45
CA ARG A 79 22.54 14.07 -3.40
C ARG A 79 23.79 13.30 -2.97
N LEU A 80 23.57 12.14 -2.36
CA LEU A 80 24.63 11.21 -1.97
C LEU A 80 25.11 10.47 -3.22
N ALA A 81 26.37 10.04 -3.20
CA ALA A 81 26.90 9.15 -4.23
C ALA A 81 26.02 7.89 -4.34
N PRO A 82 25.95 7.24 -5.54
CA PRO A 82 25.03 6.12 -5.78
C PRO A 82 25.15 4.96 -4.76
N ARG A 83 26.34 4.68 -4.29
CA ARG A 83 26.61 3.58 -3.33
C ARG A 83 26.04 3.83 -1.93
N PRO A 84 26.33 4.95 -1.21
CA PRO A 84 25.74 5.19 0.11
C PRO A 84 24.22 5.34 0.05
N GLN A 85 23.68 5.89 -1.02
CA GLN A 85 22.23 5.96 -1.23
C GLN A 85 21.61 4.57 -1.37
N ALA A 86 22.21 3.68 -2.15
CA ALA A 86 21.76 2.30 -2.29
C ALA A 86 21.86 1.52 -0.96
N ALA A 87 22.85 1.79 -0.12
CA ALA A 87 23.00 1.17 1.19
C ALA A 87 21.86 1.60 2.14
N LEU A 88 21.52 2.89 2.20
CA LEU A 88 20.39 3.39 3.00
C LEU A 88 19.07 2.79 2.54
N ARG A 89 18.84 2.70 1.23
CA ARG A 89 17.64 2.06 0.67
C ARG A 89 17.58 0.57 1.02
N LEU A 90 18.70 -0.14 1.02
CA LEU A 90 18.74 -1.54 1.42
C LEU A 90 18.36 -1.73 2.88
N VAL A 91 18.82 -0.86 3.80
CA VAL A 91 18.44 -0.92 5.22
C VAL A 91 16.93 -0.68 5.37
N SER A 92 16.39 0.33 4.70
CA SER A 92 14.94 0.59 4.72
C SER A 92 14.14 -0.58 4.15
N ASN A 93 14.52 -1.11 3.00
CA ASN A 93 13.84 -2.23 2.38
C ASN A 93 13.94 -3.51 3.22
N PHE A 94 15.05 -3.72 3.92
CA PHE A 94 15.19 -4.84 4.85
C PHE A 94 14.21 -4.74 6.01
N ALA A 95 14.04 -3.55 6.59
CA ALA A 95 13.03 -3.32 7.62
C ALA A 95 11.61 -3.61 7.12
N VAL A 96 11.28 -3.16 5.89
CA VAL A 96 9.99 -3.46 5.25
C VAL A 96 9.81 -4.96 5.02
N LEU A 97 10.85 -5.69 4.60
CA LEU A 97 10.80 -7.14 4.41
C LEU A 97 10.54 -7.89 5.72
N VAL A 98 11.23 -7.51 6.80
CA VAL A 98 10.99 -8.10 8.14
C VAL A 98 9.55 -7.86 8.57
N PHE A 99 9.04 -6.63 8.39
CA PHE A 99 7.67 -6.29 8.71
C PHE A 99 6.66 -7.08 7.86
N ALA A 100 6.93 -7.22 6.57
CA ALA A 100 6.11 -8.02 5.66
C ALA A 100 6.05 -9.50 6.06
N LEU A 101 7.17 -10.09 6.50
CA LEU A 101 7.21 -11.47 7.01
C LEU A 101 6.36 -11.62 8.27
N VAL A 102 6.43 -10.65 9.18
CA VAL A 102 5.57 -10.65 10.38
C VAL A 102 4.10 -10.59 9.99
N PHE A 103 3.74 -9.75 9.00
CA PHE A 103 2.36 -9.65 8.51
C PHE A 103 1.86 -10.94 7.86
N VAL A 104 2.70 -11.63 7.11
CA VAL A 104 2.34 -12.95 6.55
C VAL A 104 2.15 -13.97 7.67
N TRP A 105 3.11 -14.07 8.57
CA TRP A 105 3.08 -15.08 9.63
C TRP A 105 1.95 -14.84 10.65
N ALA A 106 1.91 -13.66 11.23
CA ALA A 106 0.88 -13.31 12.21
C ALA A 106 -0.50 -13.20 11.56
N GLY A 107 -0.60 -12.63 10.36
CA GLY A 107 -1.84 -12.51 9.61
C GLY A 107 -2.44 -13.86 9.25
N TRP A 108 -1.61 -14.86 8.93
CA TRP A 108 -2.08 -16.22 8.70
C TRP A 108 -2.70 -16.83 9.97
N HIS A 109 -2.02 -16.73 11.10
CA HIS A 109 -2.55 -17.21 12.37
C HIS A 109 -3.85 -16.51 12.79
N PHE A 110 -3.95 -15.20 12.56
CA PHE A 110 -5.21 -14.49 12.79
C PHE A 110 -6.33 -14.94 11.86
N THR A 111 -6.02 -15.23 10.62
CA THR A 111 -7.01 -15.72 9.65
C THR A 111 -7.50 -17.12 10.03
N GLU A 112 -6.59 -18.01 10.43
CA GLU A 112 -6.90 -19.36 10.91
C GLU A 112 -7.78 -19.31 12.17
N PHE A 113 -7.41 -18.48 13.14
CA PHE A 113 -8.20 -18.26 14.35
C PHE A 113 -9.62 -17.76 14.07
N ALA A 114 -9.79 -16.95 13.04
CA ALA A 114 -11.05 -16.35 12.66
C ALA A 114 -11.88 -17.22 11.69
N TRP A 115 -11.34 -18.35 11.22
CA TRP A 115 -11.94 -19.15 10.15
C TRP A 115 -13.38 -19.61 10.43
N ASN A 116 -13.63 -20.06 11.66
CA ASN A 116 -14.94 -20.56 12.09
C ASN A 116 -15.74 -19.52 12.89
N ARG A 117 -15.34 -18.25 12.84
CA ARG A 117 -16.01 -17.19 13.57
C ARG A 117 -16.82 -16.31 12.65
N ILE A 118 -17.99 -15.94 13.11
CA ILE A 118 -18.91 -15.04 12.43
C ILE A 118 -18.99 -13.77 13.26
N SER A 119 -19.10 -12.65 12.59
CA SER A 119 -19.34 -11.33 13.18
C SER A 119 -20.72 -11.29 13.82
N GLU A 120 -20.86 -10.64 14.98
CA GLU A 120 -22.07 -10.67 15.78
C GLU A 120 -23.23 -9.85 15.18
N LEU A 121 -22.94 -8.84 14.39
CA LEU A 121 -23.92 -7.85 13.92
C LEU A 121 -24.22 -7.96 12.43
N ALA A 122 -23.22 -8.22 11.60
CA ALA A 122 -23.37 -8.32 10.15
C ALA A 122 -23.40 -9.78 9.66
N GLU A 123 -23.25 -10.75 10.54
CA GLU A 123 -23.18 -12.20 10.24
C GLU A 123 -22.14 -12.56 9.16
N LEU A 124 -21.12 -11.71 9.00
CA LEU A 124 -20.04 -11.92 8.05
C LEU A 124 -18.93 -12.78 8.64
N PRO A 125 -18.31 -13.68 7.86
CA PRO A 125 -17.21 -14.49 8.34
C PRO A 125 -15.98 -13.60 8.63
N LEU A 126 -15.47 -13.68 9.86
CA LEU A 126 -14.38 -12.83 10.34
C LEU A 126 -13.04 -13.07 9.60
N TRP A 127 -12.84 -14.26 9.02
CA TRP A 127 -11.65 -14.55 8.23
C TRP A 127 -11.48 -13.59 7.04
N LEU A 128 -12.58 -13.04 6.48
CA LEU A 128 -12.51 -12.06 5.40
C LEU A 128 -11.78 -10.77 5.81
N ILE A 129 -11.95 -10.31 7.06
CA ILE A 129 -11.21 -9.15 7.58
C ILE A 129 -9.74 -9.50 7.77
N HIS A 130 -9.49 -10.65 8.42
CA HIS A 130 -8.14 -11.05 8.81
C HIS A 130 -7.26 -11.42 7.61
N MET A 131 -7.85 -11.86 6.50
CA MET A 131 -7.13 -12.20 5.27
C MET A 131 -6.47 -10.98 4.61
N ALA A 132 -6.92 -9.77 4.92
CA ALA A 132 -6.28 -8.54 4.42
C ALA A 132 -4.81 -8.42 4.89
N TRP A 133 -4.46 -8.93 6.08
CA TRP A 133 -3.12 -8.88 6.65
C TRP A 133 -2.11 -9.74 5.89
N PRO A 134 -2.31 -11.07 5.73
CA PRO A 134 -1.36 -11.89 4.99
C PRO A 134 -1.29 -11.50 3.51
N LEU A 135 -2.39 -11.04 2.89
CA LEU A 135 -2.37 -10.53 1.52
C LEU A 135 -1.50 -9.27 1.40
N ALA A 136 -1.61 -8.34 2.36
CA ALA A 136 -0.74 -7.17 2.38
C ALA A 136 0.72 -7.57 2.54
N GLY A 137 1.03 -8.47 3.48
CA GLY A 137 2.39 -8.97 3.70
C GLY A 137 2.99 -9.63 2.45
N VAL A 138 2.25 -10.50 1.76
CA VAL A 138 2.70 -11.13 0.49
C VAL A 138 2.95 -10.07 -0.58
N THR A 139 2.05 -9.11 -0.73
CA THR A 139 2.22 -8.02 -1.70
C THR A 139 3.46 -7.20 -1.40
N TRP A 140 3.73 -6.89 -0.14
CA TRP A 140 4.92 -6.17 0.29
C TRP A 140 6.20 -6.97 0.03
N LEU A 141 6.20 -8.29 0.27
CA LEU A 141 7.34 -9.17 -0.05
C LEU A 141 7.67 -9.12 -1.54
N VAL A 142 6.65 -9.18 -2.40
CA VAL A 142 6.82 -9.14 -3.85
C VAL A 142 7.38 -7.79 -4.29
N PHE A 143 6.81 -6.67 -3.84
CA PHE A 143 7.26 -5.34 -4.24
C PHE A 143 8.62 -4.95 -3.64
N SER A 144 8.87 -5.26 -2.36
CA SER A 144 10.14 -4.97 -1.70
C SER A 144 11.26 -5.88 -2.20
N GLY A 145 10.96 -7.11 -2.56
CA GLY A 145 11.94 -8.05 -3.12
C GLY A 145 12.59 -7.52 -4.40
N GLU A 146 11.82 -6.91 -5.30
CA GLU A 146 12.35 -6.25 -6.50
C GLU A 146 13.23 -5.04 -6.15
N GLN A 147 12.79 -4.22 -5.19
CA GLN A 147 13.57 -3.05 -4.75
C GLN A 147 14.92 -3.47 -4.14
N VAL A 148 14.94 -4.54 -3.35
CA VAL A 148 16.18 -5.11 -2.78
C VAL A 148 17.10 -5.58 -3.87
N TYR A 149 16.58 -6.29 -4.87
CA TYR A 149 17.38 -6.77 -6.00
C TYR A 149 18.01 -5.60 -6.79
N ASP A 150 17.23 -4.58 -7.13
CA ASP A 150 17.71 -3.41 -7.87
C ASP A 150 18.76 -2.62 -7.07
N ASN A 151 18.52 -2.40 -5.77
CA ASN A 151 19.46 -1.70 -4.90
C ASN A 151 20.74 -2.49 -4.63
N ALA A 152 20.66 -3.81 -4.46
CA ALA A 152 21.84 -4.67 -4.33
C ALA A 152 22.70 -4.64 -5.60
N ARG A 153 22.06 -4.67 -6.77
CA ARG A 153 22.75 -4.54 -8.05
C ARG A 153 23.46 -3.20 -8.17
N THR A 154 22.81 -2.11 -7.80
CA THR A 154 23.40 -0.76 -7.79
C THR A 154 24.59 -0.67 -6.86
N LEU A 155 24.53 -1.31 -5.70
CA LEU A 155 25.62 -1.34 -4.72
C LEU A 155 26.86 -2.05 -5.26
N VAL A 156 26.67 -3.16 -5.98
CA VAL A 156 27.77 -3.95 -6.58
C VAL A 156 28.34 -3.26 -7.83
N THR A 157 27.48 -2.80 -8.73
CA THR A 157 27.89 -2.24 -10.02
C THR A 157 28.28 -0.75 -9.95
N GLY A 158 27.82 -0.03 -8.94
CA GLY A 158 28.00 1.43 -8.81
C GLY A 158 27.26 2.26 -9.86
N ARG A 159 26.38 1.62 -10.66
CA ARG A 159 25.57 2.27 -11.69
C ARG A 159 24.11 2.34 -11.23
N ALA A 160 23.51 3.52 -11.31
CA ALA A 160 22.08 3.67 -11.08
C ALA A 160 21.26 2.87 -12.13
N PRO A 161 20.10 2.30 -11.79
CA PRO A 161 19.22 1.65 -12.75
C PRO A 161 18.81 2.64 -13.86
N GLU A 162 18.80 2.17 -15.11
CA GLU A 162 18.32 2.95 -16.27
C GLU A 162 16.89 3.42 -16.03
N GLY A 163 16.68 4.73 -16.02
CA GLY A 163 15.37 5.40 -15.82
C GLY A 163 15.30 6.37 -14.63
N MET A 164 16.37 6.56 -13.86
CA MET A 164 16.43 7.59 -12.81
C MET A 164 17.12 8.90 -13.28
N ASP A 165 17.76 8.89 -14.44
CA ASP A 165 18.52 10.05 -14.95
C ASP A 165 17.67 10.99 -15.82
N GLU A 166 16.41 10.67 -16.12
CA GLU A 166 15.50 11.57 -16.84
C GLU A 166 14.65 12.42 -15.87
N ALA A 167 15.30 13.23 -15.03
CA ALA A 167 14.68 14.47 -14.60
C ALA A 167 14.86 15.48 -15.74
N PRO A 168 13.77 16.07 -16.32
CA PRO A 168 13.94 17.09 -17.34
C PRO A 168 14.72 18.25 -16.73
N ASP A 169 15.82 18.62 -17.39
CA ASP A 169 16.52 19.89 -17.15
C ASP A 169 15.55 21.06 -17.32
N ALA A 170 14.82 21.37 -16.27
CA ALA A 170 14.02 22.58 -16.17
C ALA A 170 14.94 23.73 -15.73
N GLY A 171 15.77 24.20 -16.66
CA GLY A 171 16.62 25.33 -16.31
C GLY A 171 17.57 25.87 -17.35
N ALA A 172 17.50 25.47 -18.60
CA ALA A 172 18.35 26.04 -19.64
C ALA A 172 17.56 26.75 -20.74
N SER A 173 16.74 27.75 -20.39
CA SER A 173 16.24 28.72 -21.35
C SER A 173 15.92 30.04 -20.67
N GLY A 174 16.91 30.88 -20.55
CA GLY A 174 16.69 32.23 -20.02
C GLY A 174 17.96 33.06 -19.93
N GLY A 175 18.52 33.43 -21.06
CA GLY A 175 19.62 34.38 -20.95
C GLY A 175 20.42 34.61 -22.22
N SER A 176 19.79 35.10 -23.28
CA SER A 176 20.49 35.91 -24.27
C SER A 176 19.47 36.67 -25.12
N ALA A 177 19.22 37.88 -24.74
CA ALA A 177 18.84 38.96 -25.67
C ALA A 177 19.09 40.28 -24.99
N VAL A 178 20.16 40.93 -25.44
CA VAL A 178 20.40 42.38 -25.69
C VAL A 178 19.75 43.36 -24.70
#